data_5e23a13baf08781aab3ba5997a9041e8
#
_entry.id   5e23a13baf08781aab3ba5997a9041e8
#
_cell.length_a   1.000
_cell.length_b   1.000
_cell.length_c   1.000
_cell.angle_alpha   90.00
_cell.angle_beta   90.00
_cell.angle_gamma   90.00
#
_symmetry.space_group_name_H-M   'P 1'
#
loop_
_entity.id
_entity.type
_entity.pdbx_description
1 polymer ?
#
loop_
_entity_poly.entity_id
_entity_poly.type
_entity_poly.pdbx_seq_one_letter_code
_entity_poly.pdbx_strand_id
1 'polypeptide(L)'
;KEQHELNQYVIQVAKEFGVSLLTTADSHYPDPEAWKDRELYKRLGWLGKGTPSWAEDESQLPEGVEEIGYELYPKNGDQMWESYKQYSKEQGFEYDDDLVLESIEESHRIAFDRIEKFLPDNTVRLPEFVVPAGFTATQALVNFALEGLKEKNLHTNKEYTNRLKHELNVIDDRGFSKYFL
;
A
#
# COMPACT_ATOMS: atom_id res chain seq x y z
N LYS A 1 6.73 -4.93 27.81
CA LYS A 1 7.74 -5.87 28.34
C LYS A 1 8.29 -6.76 27.22
N GLU A 2 7.43 -7.49 26.51
CA GLU A 2 7.84 -8.41 25.43
C GLU A 2 8.61 -7.70 24.30
N GLN A 3 8.15 -6.51 23.86
CA GLN A 3 8.85 -5.73 22.84
C GLN A 3 10.24 -5.30 23.29
N HIS A 4 10.40 -4.92 24.56
CA HIS A 4 11.71 -4.55 25.08
C HIS A 4 12.68 -5.76 25.09
N GLU A 5 12.21 -6.93 25.52
CA GLU A 5 13.01 -8.16 25.49
C GLU A 5 13.42 -8.53 24.05
N LEU A 6 12.50 -8.37 23.09
CA LEU A 6 12.80 -8.57 21.68
C LEU A 6 13.84 -7.58 21.15
N ASN A 7 13.71 -6.30 21.49
CA ASN A 7 14.68 -5.28 21.09
C ASN A 7 16.08 -5.56 21.66
N GLN A 8 16.18 -5.97 22.93
CA GLN A 8 17.47 -6.37 23.53
C GLN A 8 18.09 -7.55 22.77
N TYR A 9 17.29 -8.54 22.40
CA TYR A 9 17.78 -9.68 21.61
C TYR A 9 18.25 -9.22 20.22
N VAL A 10 17.50 -8.37 19.54
CA VAL A 10 17.89 -7.81 18.23
C VAL A 10 19.21 -7.03 18.33
N ILE A 11 19.38 -6.21 19.37
CA ILE A 11 20.63 -5.47 19.63
C ILE A 11 21.81 -6.44 19.84
N GLN A 12 21.60 -7.50 20.60
CA GLN A 12 22.64 -8.50 20.84
C GLN A 12 23.05 -9.21 19.54
N VAL A 13 22.08 -9.65 18.75
CA VAL A 13 22.32 -10.32 17.47
C VAL A 13 23.03 -9.37 16.48
N ALA A 14 22.60 -8.12 16.40
CA ALA A 14 23.24 -7.13 15.55
C ALA A 14 24.72 -6.92 15.89
N LYS A 15 25.05 -6.85 17.18
CA LYS A 15 26.46 -6.78 17.66
C LYS A 15 27.26 -8.04 17.31
N GLU A 16 26.68 -9.22 17.48
CA GLU A 16 27.33 -10.50 17.18
C GLU A 16 27.67 -10.66 15.71
N PHE A 17 26.76 -10.24 14.83
CA PHE A 17 26.94 -10.38 13.36
C PHE A 17 27.51 -9.14 12.69
N GLY A 18 27.75 -8.05 13.41
CA GLY A 18 28.27 -6.80 12.85
C GLY A 18 27.33 -6.14 11.85
N VAL A 19 26.02 -6.21 12.11
CA VAL A 19 24.96 -5.61 11.25
C VAL A 19 24.49 -4.31 11.87
N SER A 20 24.24 -3.30 11.04
CA SER A 20 23.68 -2.03 11.49
C SER A 20 22.24 -2.20 11.99
N LEU A 21 21.87 -1.46 13.04
CA LEU A 21 20.50 -1.33 13.50
C LEU A 21 19.81 -0.17 12.80
N LEU A 22 18.51 -0.31 12.62
CA LEU A 22 17.65 0.73 12.04
C LEU A 22 16.46 0.97 12.96
N THR A 23 16.24 2.22 13.36
CA THR A 23 15.03 2.64 14.06
C THR A 23 13.97 3.06 13.07
N THR A 24 12.76 2.52 13.22
CA THR A 24 11.59 2.82 12.38
C THR A 24 10.43 3.34 13.21
N ALA A 25 9.58 4.18 12.62
CA ALA A 25 8.42 4.78 13.29
C ALA A 25 7.13 3.96 13.15
N ASP A 26 7.13 2.84 12.41
CA ASP A 26 5.93 2.03 12.11
C ASP A 26 4.72 2.90 11.67
N SER A 27 4.94 3.72 10.65
CA SER A 27 3.99 4.77 10.25
C SER A 27 2.73 4.21 9.60
N HIS A 28 1.58 4.56 10.14
CA HIS A 28 0.26 4.15 9.67
C HIS A 28 -0.65 5.30 9.22
N TYR A 29 -0.28 6.55 9.52
CA TYR A 29 -1.00 7.76 9.13
C TYR A 29 0.00 8.91 8.96
N PRO A 30 -0.34 9.96 8.17
CA PRO A 30 0.64 10.93 7.68
C PRO A 30 1.13 11.95 8.73
N ASP A 31 0.32 12.28 9.72
CA ASP A 31 0.59 13.33 10.71
C ASP A 31 -0.05 13.00 12.07
N PRO A 32 0.34 13.70 13.16
CA PRO A 32 -0.16 13.41 14.50
C PRO A 32 -1.68 13.44 14.65
N GLU A 33 -2.38 14.26 13.88
CA GLU A 33 -3.83 14.46 13.99
C GLU A 33 -4.63 13.34 13.29
N ALA A 34 -4.03 12.69 12.31
CA ALA A 34 -4.70 11.72 11.43
C ALA A 34 -4.96 10.35 12.09
N TRP A 35 -4.57 10.14 13.35
CA TRP A 35 -4.87 8.90 14.08
C TRP A 35 -6.38 8.64 14.17
N LYS A 36 -7.20 9.70 14.28
CA LYS A 36 -8.66 9.60 14.36
C LYS A 36 -9.26 9.00 13.09
N ASP A 37 -8.77 9.43 11.94
CA ASP A 37 -9.23 8.93 10.63
C ASP A 37 -8.87 7.45 10.46
N ARG A 38 -7.66 7.06 10.92
CA ARG A 38 -7.24 5.66 10.92
C ARG A 38 -8.13 4.79 11.81
N GLU A 39 -8.42 5.21 13.04
CA GLU A 39 -9.26 4.46 13.95
C GLU A 39 -10.71 4.35 13.42
N LEU A 40 -11.24 5.42 12.84
CA LEU A 40 -12.53 5.39 12.17
C LEU A 40 -12.54 4.42 10.98
N TYR A 41 -11.51 4.44 10.16
CA TYR A 41 -11.37 3.51 9.03
C TYR A 41 -11.31 2.04 9.49
N LYS A 42 -10.56 1.74 10.53
CA LYS A 42 -10.51 0.39 11.13
C LYS A 42 -11.89 -0.06 11.57
N ARG A 43 -12.62 0.81 12.27
CA ARG A 43 -13.99 0.52 12.74
C ARG A 43 -14.94 0.24 11.58
N LEU A 44 -14.91 1.04 10.53
CA LEU A 44 -15.71 0.80 9.32
C LEU A 44 -15.35 -0.54 8.66
N GLY A 45 -14.08 -0.91 8.66
CA GLY A 45 -13.62 -2.21 8.17
C GLY A 45 -14.16 -3.39 8.98
N TRP A 46 -14.30 -3.24 10.29
CA TRP A 46 -14.88 -4.27 11.16
C TRP A 46 -16.39 -4.41 10.95
N LEU A 47 -17.13 -3.30 10.87
CA LEU A 47 -18.57 -3.31 10.60
C LEU A 47 -18.93 -4.02 9.28
N GLY A 48 -18.05 -3.98 8.28
CA GLY A 48 -18.24 -4.63 6.99
C GLY A 48 -17.82 -6.11 6.91
N LYS A 49 -17.04 -6.60 7.87
CA LYS A 49 -16.41 -7.95 7.83
C LYS A 49 -16.82 -8.88 8.98
N GLY A 50 -17.67 -8.41 9.89
CA GLY A 50 -18.00 -9.13 11.12
C GLY A 50 -16.94 -8.96 12.21
N THR A 51 -17.05 -9.73 13.28
CA THR A 51 -16.17 -9.66 14.45
C THR A 51 -14.75 -10.07 14.09
N PRO A 52 -13.72 -9.25 14.39
CA PRO A 52 -12.33 -9.61 14.15
C PRO A 52 -11.92 -10.86 14.95
N SER A 53 -10.91 -11.58 14.46
CA SER A 53 -10.43 -12.82 15.11
C SER A 53 -9.91 -12.66 16.54
N TRP A 54 -9.56 -11.43 16.96
CA TRP A 54 -9.09 -11.11 18.31
C TRP A 54 -10.24 -10.76 19.28
N ALA A 55 -11.44 -10.51 18.77
CA ALA A 55 -12.63 -10.22 19.56
C ALA A 55 -13.52 -11.49 19.64
N GLU A 56 -13.97 -11.85 20.83
CA GLU A 56 -14.87 -12.98 21.00
C GLU A 56 -16.29 -12.65 20.52
N ASP A 57 -16.68 -11.39 20.67
CA ASP A 57 -17.95 -10.84 20.20
C ASP A 57 -17.85 -9.33 19.90
N GLU A 58 -18.93 -8.73 19.41
CA GLU A 58 -18.98 -7.30 19.07
C GLU A 58 -18.80 -6.37 20.28
N SER A 59 -19.04 -6.85 21.51
CA SER A 59 -18.90 -6.03 22.71
C SER A 59 -17.43 -5.69 23.02
N GLN A 60 -16.49 -6.44 22.47
CA GLN A 60 -15.06 -6.20 22.58
C GLN A 60 -14.53 -5.18 21.56
N LEU A 61 -15.36 -4.76 20.62
CA LEU A 61 -14.99 -3.71 19.67
C LEU A 61 -15.10 -2.34 20.34
N PRO A 62 -14.20 -1.41 20.01
CA PRO A 62 -14.28 -0.04 20.52
C PRO A 62 -15.62 0.61 20.20
N GLU A 63 -16.29 1.19 21.17
CA GLU A 63 -17.58 1.87 21.00
C GLU A 63 -17.47 3.16 20.18
N GLY A 64 -16.29 3.74 20.13
CA GLY A 64 -16.00 4.99 19.43
C GLY A 64 -14.62 5.03 18.81
N VAL A 65 -14.13 6.23 18.54
CA VAL A 65 -12.75 6.51 18.18
C VAL A 65 -12.02 6.81 19.47
N GLU A 66 -11.22 5.85 19.96
CA GLU A 66 -10.44 5.98 21.18
C GLU A 66 -9.05 6.53 20.86
N GLU A 67 -8.53 7.36 21.77
CA GLU A 67 -7.17 7.86 21.66
C GLU A 67 -6.17 6.71 21.83
N ILE A 68 -5.27 6.59 20.87
CA ILE A 68 -4.20 5.59 20.95
C ILE A 68 -3.04 6.12 21.77
N GLY A 69 -2.51 5.26 22.65
CA GLY A 69 -1.39 5.61 23.53
C GLY A 69 -0.01 5.57 22.88
N TYR A 70 0.07 5.53 21.55
CA TYR A 70 1.32 5.47 20.78
C TYR A 70 1.21 6.24 19.46
N GLU A 71 2.34 6.65 18.96
CA GLU A 71 2.45 7.54 17.81
C GLU A 71 2.89 6.77 16.57
N LEU A 72 2.02 6.64 15.56
CA LEU A 72 2.24 5.88 14.32
C LEU A 72 2.27 6.78 13.09
N TYR A 73 2.97 7.90 13.17
CA TYR A 73 3.19 8.82 12.04
C TYR A 73 4.68 8.92 11.70
N PRO A 74 5.05 9.36 10.49
CA PRO A 74 6.44 9.56 10.11
C PRO A 74 7.11 10.61 11.01
N LYS A 75 8.23 10.25 11.62
CA LYS A 75 9.02 11.14 12.49
C LYS A 75 10.36 11.45 11.86
N ASN A 76 10.85 12.67 12.02
CA ASN A 76 12.25 12.97 11.76
C ASN A 76 13.14 12.46 12.91
N GLY A 77 14.47 12.58 12.75
CA GLY A 77 15.43 12.06 13.73
C GLY A 77 15.25 12.66 15.13
N ASP A 78 15.02 13.96 15.23
CA ASP A 78 14.81 14.63 16.53
C ASP A 78 13.54 14.13 17.22
N GLN A 79 12.43 14.03 16.48
CA GLN A 79 11.18 13.49 16.98
C GLN A 79 11.29 12.02 17.41
N MET A 80 12.05 11.19 16.67
CA MET A 80 12.32 9.80 17.06
C MET A 80 13.10 9.75 18.40
N TRP A 81 14.12 10.59 18.52
CA TRP A 81 14.91 10.70 19.75
C TRP A 81 14.07 11.14 20.93
N GLU A 82 13.28 12.20 20.79
CA GLU A 82 12.38 12.70 21.84
C GLU A 82 11.38 11.63 22.26
N SER A 83 10.72 10.95 21.31
CA SER A 83 9.81 9.84 21.60
C SER A 83 10.51 8.72 22.36
N TYR A 84 11.71 8.32 21.94
CA TYR A 84 12.49 7.31 22.66
C TYR A 84 12.76 7.72 24.11
N LYS A 85 13.23 8.94 24.35
CA LYS A 85 13.54 9.43 25.72
C LYS A 85 12.28 9.53 26.58
N GLN A 86 11.16 9.94 26.00
CA GLN A 86 9.88 9.99 26.70
C GLN A 86 9.42 8.59 27.12
N TYR A 87 9.28 7.67 26.15
CA TYR A 87 8.80 6.31 26.44
C TYR A 87 9.76 5.49 27.29
N SER A 88 11.07 5.68 27.14
CA SER A 88 12.08 5.10 28.00
C SER A 88 11.83 5.45 29.46
N LYS A 89 11.59 6.73 29.74
CA LYS A 89 11.29 7.22 31.11
C LYS A 89 9.95 6.71 31.63
N GLU A 90 8.90 6.74 30.79
CA GLU A 90 7.55 6.31 31.17
C GLU A 90 7.46 4.81 31.44
N GLN A 91 8.14 4.01 30.64
CA GLN A 91 8.06 2.54 30.67
C GLN A 91 9.19 1.91 31.51
N GLY A 92 10.17 2.69 31.95
CA GLY A 92 11.26 2.23 32.80
C GLY A 92 12.24 1.28 32.08
N PHE A 93 12.51 1.49 30.82
CA PHE A 93 13.57 0.78 30.09
C PHE A 93 14.60 1.77 29.51
N GLU A 94 15.79 1.30 29.27
CA GLU A 94 16.87 2.11 28.72
C GLU A 94 17.75 1.27 27.79
N TYR A 95 18.15 1.87 26.68
CA TYR A 95 19.17 1.36 25.77
C TYR A 95 20.38 2.30 25.81
N ASP A 96 21.46 1.88 25.17
CA ASP A 96 22.62 2.72 24.96
C ASP A 96 22.22 3.90 24.04
N ASP A 97 22.38 5.12 24.52
CA ASP A 97 21.97 6.34 23.81
C ASP A 97 22.71 6.51 22.48
N ASP A 98 24.03 6.20 22.43
CA ASP A 98 24.82 6.28 21.21
C ASP A 98 24.33 5.27 20.18
N LEU A 99 23.98 4.07 20.62
CA LEU A 99 23.43 3.03 19.75
C LEU A 99 22.07 3.45 19.17
N VAL A 100 21.22 4.08 19.98
CA VAL A 100 19.89 4.55 19.51
C VAL A 100 20.07 5.68 18.49
N LEU A 101 20.92 6.67 18.79
CA LEU A 101 21.23 7.76 17.86
C LEU A 101 21.80 7.24 16.55
N GLU A 102 22.75 6.31 16.61
CA GLU A 102 23.32 5.69 15.41
C GLU A 102 22.26 4.96 14.57
N SER A 103 21.32 4.25 15.22
CA SER A 103 20.25 3.53 14.54
C SER A 103 19.19 4.47 13.89
N ILE A 104 19.00 5.67 14.43
CA ILE A 104 18.17 6.72 13.81
C ILE A 104 18.86 7.28 12.57
N GLU A 105 20.15 7.60 12.67
CA GLU A 105 20.94 8.13 11.56
C GLU A 105 21.15 7.12 10.43
N GLU A 106 21.10 5.82 10.71
CA GLU A 106 21.31 4.78 9.70
C GLU A 106 20.27 4.84 8.58
N SER A 107 19.05 5.29 8.86
CA SER A 107 18.02 5.50 7.83
C SER A 107 18.44 6.52 6.78
N HIS A 108 19.07 7.61 7.24
CA HIS A 108 19.64 8.65 6.36
C HIS A 108 20.81 8.10 5.54
N ARG A 109 21.75 7.40 6.17
CA ARG A 109 22.89 6.78 5.50
C ARG A 109 22.46 5.79 4.41
N ILE A 110 21.47 4.96 4.70
CA ILE A 110 20.91 4.04 3.69
C ILE A 110 20.33 4.81 2.51
N ALA A 111 19.47 5.80 2.79
CA ALA A 111 18.76 6.54 1.75
C ALA A 111 19.70 7.36 0.84
N PHE A 112 20.74 7.99 1.40
CA PHE A 112 21.58 8.93 0.65
C PHE A 112 22.92 8.36 0.21
N ASP A 113 23.48 7.40 0.96
CA ASP A 113 24.83 6.88 0.68
C ASP A 113 24.80 5.50 -0.01
N ARG A 114 23.76 4.69 0.22
CA ARG A 114 23.70 3.31 -0.27
C ARG A 114 22.68 3.07 -1.37
N ILE A 115 21.60 3.87 -1.44
CA ILE A 115 20.59 3.73 -2.48
C ILE A 115 20.97 4.59 -3.67
N GLU A 116 21.27 3.95 -4.81
CA GLU A 116 21.48 4.63 -6.07
C GLU A 116 20.17 5.24 -6.58
N LYS A 117 20.30 6.25 -7.46
CA LYS A 117 19.15 6.87 -8.09
C LYS A 117 18.35 5.83 -8.87
N PHE A 118 17.15 5.55 -8.39
CA PHE A 118 16.22 4.62 -9.01
C PHE A 118 15.08 5.38 -9.68
N LEU A 119 14.82 5.07 -10.93
CA LEU A 119 13.62 5.51 -11.64
C LEU A 119 12.76 4.29 -11.94
N PRO A 120 11.49 4.28 -11.52
CA PRO A 120 10.57 3.21 -11.86
C PRO A 120 10.47 3.04 -13.38
N ASP A 121 10.36 1.79 -13.84
CA ASP A 121 10.00 1.51 -15.22
C ASP A 121 8.56 1.96 -15.48
N ASN A 122 8.41 3.05 -16.22
CA ASN A 122 7.11 3.62 -16.58
C ASN A 122 6.49 2.97 -17.82
N THR A 123 7.08 1.89 -18.33
CA THR A 123 6.53 1.16 -19.46
C THR A 123 5.20 0.54 -19.09
N VAL A 124 4.15 0.93 -19.79
CA VAL A 124 2.82 0.32 -19.62
C VAL A 124 2.88 -1.11 -20.12
N ARG A 125 2.75 -2.06 -19.21
CA ARG A 125 2.69 -3.50 -19.55
C ARG A 125 1.24 -3.95 -19.47
N LEU A 126 0.60 -4.03 -20.64
CA LEU A 126 -0.75 -4.58 -20.75
C LEU A 126 -0.68 -6.09 -20.99
N PRO A 127 -1.69 -6.87 -20.53
CA PRO A 127 -1.81 -8.28 -20.87
C PRO A 127 -1.81 -8.47 -22.39
N GLU A 128 -1.09 -9.48 -22.86
CA GLU A 128 -1.09 -9.82 -24.29
C GLU A 128 -2.19 -10.84 -24.57
N PHE A 129 -3.11 -10.46 -25.48
CA PHE A 129 -4.07 -11.39 -26.04
C PHE A 129 -3.51 -12.01 -27.32
N VAL A 130 -3.68 -13.32 -27.46
CA VAL A 130 -3.29 -14.03 -28.68
C VAL A 130 -4.35 -13.78 -29.75
N VAL A 131 -4.03 -12.88 -30.68
CA VAL A 131 -4.93 -12.52 -31.78
C VAL A 131 -5.08 -13.74 -32.73
N PRO A 132 -6.31 -14.09 -33.14
CA PRO A 132 -6.53 -15.17 -34.11
C PRO A 132 -5.73 -14.98 -35.39
N ALA A 133 -5.22 -16.08 -35.97
CA ALA A 133 -4.41 -16.03 -37.15
C ALA A 133 -5.19 -15.36 -38.34
N GLY A 134 -4.51 -14.46 -39.02
CA GLY A 134 -5.09 -13.72 -40.16
C GLY A 134 -5.83 -12.43 -39.81
N PHE A 135 -5.92 -12.09 -38.49
CA PHE A 135 -6.55 -10.84 -38.06
C PHE A 135 -5.53 -9.91 -37.37
N THR A 136 -5.76 -8.61 -37.50
CA THR A 136 -5.19 -7.63 -36.58
C THR A 136 -5.98 -7.61 -35.26
N ALA A 137 -5.41 -7.06 -34.18
CA ALA A 137 -6.14 -6.91 -32.92
C ALA A 137 -7.43 -6.11 -33.08
N THR A 138 -7.39 -5.03 -33.85
CA THR A 138 -8.56 -4.20 -34.15
C THR A 138 -9.64 -4.99 -34.89
N GLN A 139 -9.27 -5.78 -35.93
CA GLN A 139 -10.21 -6.61 -36.67
C GLN A 139 -10.86 -7.68 -35.79
N ALA A 140 -10.08 -8.33 -34.94
CA ALA A 140 -10.59 -9.32 -33.97
C ALA A 140 -11.58 -8.67 -32.99
N LEU A 141 -11.24 -7.51 -32.43
CA LEU A 141 -12.11 -6.77 -31.52
C LEU A 141 -13.43 -6.37 -32.19
N VAL A 142 -13.37 -5.83 -33.41
CA VAL A 142 -14.56 -5.46 -34.20
C VAL A 142 -15.46 -6.68 -34.41
N ASN A 143 -14.89 -7.83 -34.80
CA ASN A 143 -15.65 -9.04 -35.02
C ASN A 143 -16.37 -9.53 -33.74
N PHE A 144 -15.66 -9.62 -32.64
CA PHE A 144 -16.26 -10.02 -31.32
C PHE A 144 -17.36 -9.04 -30.90
N ALA A 145 -17.14 -7.74 -31.07
CA ALA A 145 -18.13 -6.75 -30.71
C ALA A 145 -19.40 -6.82 -31.59
N LEU A 146 -19.24 -7.09 -32.89
CA LEU A 146 -20.37 -7.29 -33.80
C LEU A 146 -21.14 -8.58 -33.50
N GLU A 147 -20.45 -9.66 -33.16
CA GLU A 147 -21.07 -10.91 -32.70
C GLU A 147 -21.89 -10.69 -31.45
N GLY A 148 -21.31 -10.03 -30.42
CA GLY A 148 -22.02 -9.69 -29.19
C GLY A 148 -23.25 -8.79 -29.39
N LEU A 149 -23.21 -7.86 -30.39
CA LEU A 149 -24.38 -7.08 -30.79
C LEU A 149 -25.48 -7.94 -31.40
N LYS A 150 -25.11 -8.94 -32.20
CA LYS A 150 -26.08 -9.90 -32.80
C LYS A 150 -26.71 -10.79 -31.71
N GLU A 151 -25.91 -11.34 -30.83
CA GLU A 151 -26.39 -12.16 -29.68
C GLU A 151 -27.38 -11.41 -28.81
N LYS A 152 -27.15 -10.11 -28.58
CA LYS A 152 -28.05 -9.23 -27.83
C LYS A 152 -29.24 -8.71 -28.65
N ASN A 153 -29.37 -9.08 -29.92
CA ASN A 153 -30.40 -8.58 -30.85
C ASN A 153 -30.39 -7.04 -31.00
N LEU A 154 -29.25 -6.39 -30.84
CA LEU A 154 -29.08 -4.94 -30.96
C LEU A 154 -28.47 -4.49 -32.28
N HIS A 155 -28.09 -5.41 -33.15
CA HIS A 155 -27.38 -5.14 -34.43
C HIS A 155 -28.20 -4.31 -35.44
N THR A 156 -29.52 -4.26 -35.33
CA THR A 156 -30.42 -3.42 -36.17
C THR A 156 -30.72 -2.05 -35.55
N ASN A 157 -30.37 -1.85 -34.29
CA ASN A 157 -30.58 -0.58 -33.62
C ASN A 157 -29.46 0.41 -33.98
N LYS A 158 -29.83 1.50 -34.68
CA LYS A 158 -28.87 2.52 -35.14
C LYS A 158 -28.14 3.25 -34.03
N GLU A 159 -28.75 3.44 -32.89
CA GLU A 159 -28.11 4.10 -31.74
C GLU A 159 -26.96 3.26 -31.25
N TYR A 160 -27.19 1.97 -30.99
CA TYR A 160 -26.16 1.05 -30.49
C TYR A 160 -25.05 0.82 -31.55
N THR A 161 -25.39 0.67 -32.81
CA THR A 161 -24.38 0.47 -33.84
C THR A 161 -23.50 1.70 -34.03
N ASN A 162 -24.08 2.92 -33.99
CA ASN A 162 -23.31 4.16 -34.07
C ASN A 162 -22.43 4.35 -32.85
N ARG A 163 -22.95 4.05 -31.68
CA ARG A 163 -22.17 4.13 -30.40
C ARG A 163 -21.00 3.15 -30.42
N LEU A 164 -21.24 1.88 -30.79
CA LEU A 164 -20.19 0.88 -30.91
C LEU A 164 -19.09 1.32 -31.89
N LYS A 165 -19.46 1.83 -33.07
CA LYS A 165 -18.49 2.34 -34.03
C LYS A 165 -17.63 3.46 -33.48
N HIS A 166 -18.24 4.38 -32.71
CA HIS A 166 -17.51 5.47 -32.07
C HIS A 166 -16.50 4.93 -31.04
N GLU A 167 -16.93 4.03 -30.16
CA GLU A 167 -16.06 3.46 -29.14
C GLU A 167 -14.91 2.63 -29.72
N LEU A 168 -15.18 1.80 -30.72
CA LEU A 168 -14.14 1.04 -31.39
C LEU A 168 -13.08 1.94 -32.05
N ASN A 169 -13.49 3.05 -32.64
CA ASN A 169 -12.55 4.02 -33.20
C ASN A 169 -11.69 4.66 -32.12
N VAL A 170 -12.28 5.04 -30.99
CA VAL A 170 -11.52 5.62 -29.82
C VAL A 170 -10.52 4.61 -29.27
N ILE A 171 -10.89 3.35 -29.15
CA ILE A 171 -10.01 2.28 -28.69
C ILE A 171 -8.85 2.07 -29.65
N ASP A 172 -9.13 2.04 -30.94
CA ASP A 172 -8.12 1.83 -31.98
C ASP A 172 -7.15 3.02 -32.09
N ASP A 173 -7.66 4.25 -32.12
CA ASP A 173 -6.87 5.48 -32.14
C ASP A 173 -5.90 5.60 -30.93
N ARG A 174 -6.26 5.00 -29.81
CA ARG A 174 -5.43 4.94 -28.60
C ARG A 174 -4.51 3.72 -28.54
N GLY A 175 -4.58 2.81 -29.49
CA GLY A 175 -3.76 1.59 -29.55
C GLY A 175 -4.12 0.52 -28.52
N PHE A 176 -5.34 0.56 -27.97
CA PHE A 176 -5.77 -0.35 -26.91
C PHE A 176 -6.55 -1.58 -27.39
N SER A 177 -6.62 -1.84 -28.69
CA SER A 177 -7.40 -2.96 -29.24
C SER A 177 -7.04 -4.31 -28.64
N LYS A 178 -5.74 -4.59 -28.38
CA LYS A 178 -5.26 -5.80 -27.69
C LYS A 178 -5.71 -5.92 -26.24
N TYR A 179 -5.85 -4.79 -25.56
CA TYR A 179 -6.25 -4.76 -24.16
C TYR A 179 -7.74 -5.09 -23.96
N PHE A 180 -8.56 -4.70 -24.94
CA PHE A 180 -10.01 -4.94 -24.89
C PHE A 180 -10.42 -6.33 -25.41
N LEU A 181 -9.50 -7.09 -26.01
CA LEU A 181 -9.68 -8.49 -26.38
C LEU A 181 -9.52 -9.43 -25.20
#